data_b708558e089bfe75cd6fc2c6c3dfd9fa
#
_entry.id   b708558e089bfe75cd6fc2c6c3dfd9fa
#
_cell.length_a   1.000
_cell.length_b   1.000
_cell.length_c   1.000
_cell.angle_alpha   90.00
_cell.angle_beta   90.00
_cell.angle_gamma   90.00
#
_symmetry.space_group_name_H-M   'P 1'
#
loop_
_entity.id
_entity.type
_entity.pdbx_description
1 polymer ?
#
loop_
_entity_poly.entity_id
_entity_poly.type
_entity_poly.pdbx_seq_one_letter_code
_entity_poly.pdbx_strand_id
1 'polypeptide(L)'
;TFIDTPGAYPGVGAEERGQAEAIAKSIECCMKLKVPTLGIIIGEGGSGGAIALASSSKVVMLENAIYSVISPEGCATILWRDPKKMLDAAKAMKLSAKDLLELEIIDEIITEPVGGAHRDRDLILNNIKNSIKKNLNYFKSMTSDEIYNERKNKFLKIGRGKGFMSDVEQLSSLKVKENSLTQFISSKKKLIILFGISLTILT
;
A
#
# COMPACT_ATOMS: atom_id res chain seq x y z
N THR A 1 -19.03 0.12 -1.85
CA THR A 1 -18.26 1.31 -1.47
C THR A 1 -17.44 1.77 -2.67
N PHE A 2 -17.52 3.05 -3.04
CA PHE A 2 -16.63 3.68 -4.00
C PHE A 2 -15.51 4.39 -3.22
N ILE A 3 -14.27 4.19 -3.64
CA ILE A 3 -13.08 4.63 -2.92
C ILE A 3 -12.29 5.59 -3.82
N ASP A 4 -12.20 6.84 -3.37
CA ASP A 4 -11.36 7.89 -3.94
C ASP A 4 -10.93 8.80 -2.80
N THR A 5 -9.75 8.51 -2.23
CA THR A 5 -9.22 9.24 -1.07
C THR A 5 -7.68 9.25 -1.12
N PRO A 6 -7.06 10.42 -0.93
CA PRO A 6 -5.60 10.53 -0.88
C PRO A 6 -5.01 9.89 0.38
N GLY A 7 -5.85 9.52 1.33
CA GLY A 7 -5.44 8.85 2.57
C GLY A 7 -5.78 9.64 3.84
N ALA A 8 -5.31 9.08 4.95
CA ALA A 8 -5.47 9.70 6.25
C ALA A 8 -4.50 10.89 6.39
N TYR A 9 -5.02 12.07 6.73
CA TYR A 9 -4.20 13.27 6.91
C TYR A 9 -3.27 13.12 8.13
N PRO A 10 -1.94 13.25 7.95
CA PRO A 10 -0.96 13.08 9.01
C PRO A 10 -0.78 14.39 9.81
N GLY A 11 -1.73 14.72 10.64
CA GLY A 11 -1.70 15.97 11.41
C GLY A 11 -2.18 15.80 12.84
N VAL A 12 -1.61 16.57 13.77
CA VAL A 12 -1.94 16.52 15.20
C VAL A 12 -3.45 16.67 15.43
N GLY A 13 -4.09 17.65 14.77
CA GLY A 13 -5.54 17.84 14.92
C GLY A 13 -6.39 16.70 14.35
N ALA A 14 -5.88 15.87 13.46
CA ALA A 14 -6.56 14.65 13.00
C ALA A 14 -6.45 13.56 14.07
N GLU A 15 -5.28 13.38 14.67
CA GLU A 15 -5.05 12.42 15.75
C GLU A 15 -5.88 12.79 17.00
N GLU A 16 -5.89 14.06 17.39
CA GLU A 16 -6.70 14.57 18.51
C GLU A 16 -8.20 14.29 18.32
N ARG A 17 -8.68 14.29 17.08
CA ARG A 17 -10.08 13.96 16.75
C ARG A 17 -10.33 12.46 16.58
N GLY A 18 -9.36 11.62 16.86
CA GLY A 18 -9.51 10.17 16.85
C GLY A 18 -9.50 9.52 15.46
N GLN A 19 -8.74 10.06 14.50
CA GLN A 19 -8.66 9.52 13.14
C GLN A 19 -8.20 8.05 13.13
N ALA A 20 -7.16 7.71 13.89
CA ALA A 20 -6.64 6.35 13.96
C ALA A 20 -7.69 5.37 14.52
N GLU A 21 -8.41 5.77 15.56
CA GLU A 21 -9.53 5.03 16.14
C GLU A 21 -10.66 4.81 15.13
N ALA A 22 -11.03 5.84 14.37
CA ALA A 22 -12.07 5.76 13.35
C ALA A 22 -11.71 4.78 12.23
N ILE A 23 -10.45 4.79 11.78
CA ILE A 23 -9.92 3.83 10.79
C ILE A 23 -10.01 2.41 11.35
N ALA A 24 -9.50 2.17 12.55
CA ALA A 24 -9.48 0.85 13.19
C ALA A 24 -10.90 0.29 13.36
N LYS A 25 -11.83 1.10 13.87
CA LYS A 25 -13.24 0.72 14.02
C LYS A 25 -13.94 0.44 12.69
N SER A 26 -13.63 1.20 11.64
CA SER A 26 -14.18 0.97 10.32
C SER A 26 -13.72 -0.38 9.76
N ILE A 27 -12.43 -0.71 9.89
CA ILE A 27 -11.88 -2.02 9.50
C ILE A 27 -12.57 -3.13 10.29
N GLU A 28 -12.65 -3.00 11.61
CA GLU A 28 -13.28 -4.00 12.48
C GLU A 28 -14.75 -4.22 12.10
N CYS A 29 -15.50 -3.15 11.87
CA CYS A 29 -16.89 -3.23 11.44
C CYS A 29 -17.02 -3.94 10.10
N CYS A 30 -16.28 -3.52 9.09
CA CYS A 30 -16.30 -4.13 7.76
C CYS A 30 -15.94 -5.62 7.78
N MET A 31 -14.95 -5.99 8.60
CA MET A 31 -14.54 -7.39 8.76
C MET A 31 -15.59 -8.27 9.44
N LYS A 32 -16.41 -7.70 10.32
CA LYS A 32 -17.48 -8.44 11.04
C LYS A 32 -18.77 -8.61 10.23
N LEU A 33 -18.95 -7.89 9.13
CA LEU A 33 -20.17 -7.97 8.33
C LEU A 33 -20.37 -9.40 7.78
N LYS A 34 -21.57 -9.91 7.90
CA LYS A 34 -22.00 -11.23 7.39
C LYS A 34 -22.76 -11.13 6.07
N VAL A 35 -22.55 -10.05 5.34
CA VAL A 35 -23.11 -9.78 4.01
C VAL A 35 -22.00 -9.51 3.02
N PRO A 36 -22.24 -9.72 1.71
CA PRO A 36 -21.26 -9.37 0.68
C PRO A 36 -20.96 -7.86 0.71
N THR A 37 -19.70 -7.52 0.64
CA THR A 37 -19.22 -6.14 0.51
C THR A 37 -18.27 -6.03 -0.68
N LEU A 38 -18.39 -4.94 -1.43
CA LEU A 38 -17.56 -4.68 -2.60
C LEU A 38 -16.94 -3.29 -2.47
N GLY A 39 -15.62 -3.23 -2.40
CA GLY A 39 -14.84 -2.00 -2.47
C GLY A 39 -14.37 -1.77 -3.89
N ILE A 40 -14.67 -0.61 -4.46
CA ILE A 40 -14.28 -0.24 -5.83
C ILE A 40 -13.42 1.00 -5.76
N ILE A 41 -12.14 0.86 -6.08
CA ILE A 41 -11.18 1.96 -6.14
C ILE A 41 -11.31 2.61 -7.50
N ILE A 42 -11.78 3.88 -7.51
CA ILE A 42 -12.12 4.59 -8.74
C ILE A 42 -11.11 5.67 -9.14
N GLY A 43 -10.17 5.97 -8.26
CA GLY A 43 -9.14 6.97 -8.48
C GLY A 43 -7.98 6.71 -7.54
N GLU A 44 -7.87 7.45 -6.47
CA GLU A 44 -6.81 7.31 -5.49
C GLU A 44 -7.28 6.48 -4.28
N GLY A 45 -6.63 5.36 -4.05
CA GLY A 45 -6.82 4.53 -2.86
C GLY A 45 -5.64 4.71 -1.90
N GLY A 46 -5.68 5.76 -1.07
CA GLY A 46 -4.56 6.15 -0.22
C GLY A 46 -4.68 5.68 1.22
N SER A 47 -3.58 5.12 1.75
CA SER A 47 -3.29 4.93 3.16
C SER A 47 -4.40 4.23 3.96
N GLY A 48 -4.49 4.51 5.26
CA GLY A 48 -5.47 3.94 6.19
C GLY A 48 -6.91 4.23 5.83
N GLY A 49 -7.21 5.37 5.19
CA GLY A 49 -8.54 5.70 4.72
C GLY A 49 -9.04 4.71 3.66
N ALA A 50 -8.21 4.42 2.66
CA ALA A 50 -8.55 3.45 1.63
C ALA A 50 -8.62 2.02 2.20
N ILE A 51 -7.70 1.63 3.09
CA ILE A 51 -7.70 0.31 3.73
C ILE A 51 -9.00 0.09 4.51
N ALA A 52 -9.45 1.11 5.26
CA ALA A 52 -10.70 1.04 6.02
C ALA A 52 -11.90 0.75 5.13
N LEU A 53 -11.99 1.41 3.97
CA LEU A 53 -13.08 1.26 3.01
C LEU A 53 -12.95 0.01 2.14
N ALA A 54 -11.74 -0.46 1.88
CA ALA A 54 -11.42 -1.65 1.08
C ALA A 54 -11.39 -2.95 1.90
N SER A 55 -11.68 -2.91 3.21
CA SER A 55 -11.84 -4.11 4.05
C SER A 55 -13.12 -4.86 3.68
N SER A 56 -13.23 -5.31 2.44
CA SER A 56 -14.44 -5.83 1.79
C SER A 56 -14.25 -7.25 1.26
N SER A 57 -15.36 -7.94 0.96
CA SER A 57 -15.34 -9.31 0.43
C SER A 57 -14.62 -9.38 -0.92
N LYS A 58 -14.85 -8.39 -1.79
CA LYS A 58 -14.09 -8.19 -3.03
C LYS A 58 -13.57 -6.77 -3.11
N VAL A 59 -12.34 -6.61 -3.54
CA VAL A 59 -11.71 -5.33 -3.85
C VAL A 59 -11.50 -5.26 -5.35
N VAL A 60 -12.15 -4.31 -5.99
CA VAL A 60 -12.11 -4.09 -7.42
C VAL A 60 -11.48 -2.73 -7.68
N MET A 61 -10.79 -2.58 -8.78
CA MET A 61 -10.04 -1.36 -9.05
C MET A 61 -10.18 -0.97 -10.52
N LEU A 62 -10.36 0.32 -10.82
CA LEU A 62 -10.25 0.82 -12.18
C LEU A 62 -8.81 0.69 -12.67
N GLU A 63 -8.66 0.50 -13.98
CA GLU A 63 -7.36 0.19 -14.60
C GLU A 63 -6.27 1.24 -14.35
N ASN A 64 -6.66 2.52 -14.34
CA ASN A 64 -5.73 3.64 -14.11
C ASN A 64 -5.75 4.18 -12.68
N ALA A 65 -6.51 3.56 -11.77
CA ALA A 65 -6.49 3.90 -10.35
C ALA A 65 -5.18 3.45 -9.69
N ILE A 66 -4.88 3.99 -8.52
CA ILE A 66 -3.74 3.58 -7.69
C ILE A 66 -4.23 3.16 -6.30
N TYR A 67 -3.51 2.21 -5.69
CA TYR A 67 -3.81 1.79 -4.33
C TYR A 67 -2.50 1.58 -3.56
N SER A 68 -2.31 2.32 -2.48
CA SER A 68 -1.09 2.23 -1.68
C SER A 68 -1.28 2.66 -0.24
N VAL A 69 -0.41 2.17 0.63
CA VAL A 69 -0.40 2.52 2.06
C VAL A 69 0.22 3.89 2.35
N ILE A 70 1.06 4.40 1.44
CA ILE A 70 1.81 5.66 1.58
C ILE A 70 2.10 6.24 0.20
N SER A 71 2.35 7.55 0.12
CA SER A 71 2.82 8.17 -1.12
C SER A 71 4.25 7.74 -1.48
N PRO A 72 4.64 7.75 -2.76
CA PRO A 72 6.01 7.46 -3.17
C PRO A 72 7.06 8.37 -2.51
N GLU A 73 6.74 9.64 -2.29
CA GLU A 73 7.61 10.61 -1.60
C GLU A 73 7.81 10.21 -0.13
N GLY A 74 6.71 9.84 0.54
CA GLY A 74 6.77 9.36 1.92
C GLY A 74 7.58 8.07 2.04
N CYS A 75 7.36 7.12 1.13
CA CYS A 75 8.12 5.89 1.04
C CYS A 75 9.62 6.15 0.82
N ALA A 76 9.96 7.03 -0.13
CA ALA A 76 11.34 7.42 -0.41
C ALA A 76 12.02 8.06 0.81
N THR A 77 11.31 8.91 1.52
CA THR A 77 11.82 9.57 2.72
C THR A 77 12.10 8.56 3.84
N ILE A 78 11.21 7.58 4.04
CA ILE A 78 11.38 6.56 5.08
C ILE A 78 12.51 5.58 4.74
N LEU A 79 12.52 5.03 3.51
CA LEU A 79 13.45 3.96 3.14
C LEU A 79 14.83 4.47 2.75
N TRP A 80 14.90 5.57 2.02
CA TRP A 80 16.19 6.12 1.52
C TRP A 80 16.62 7.40 2.19
N ARG A 81 15.77 8.02 3.02
CA ARG A 81 16.00 9.36 3.62
C ARG A 81 16.28 10.44 2.57
N ASP A 82 15.76 10.22 1.36
CA ASP A 82 15.92 11.13 0.22
C ASP A 82 14.62 11.17 -0.59
N PRO A 83 13.84 12.26 -0.52
CA PRO A 83 12.58 12.39 -1.27
C PRO A 83 12.79 12.41 -2.80
N LYS A 84 14.00 12.68 -3.29
CA LYS A 84 14.33 12.63 -4.73
C LYS A 84 14.25 11.19 -5.29
N LYS A 85 14.28 10.18 -4.44
CA LYS A 85 14.10 8.77 -4.78
C LYS A 85 12.65 8.35 -5.01
N MET A 86 11.72 9.30 -5.14
CA MET A 86 10.29 9.10 -5.35
C MET A 86 9.98 8.14 -6.51
N LEU A 87 10.69 8.26 -7.66
CA LEU A 87 10.47 7.38 -8.81
C LEU A 87 10.91 5.93 -8.55
N ASP A 88 11.99 5.74 -7.80
CA ASP A 88 12.46 4.41 -7.40
C ASP A 88 11.46 3.79 -6.41
N ALA A 89 10.94 4.60 -5.48
CA ALA A 89 9.91 4.19 -4.55
C ALA A 89 8.63 3.78 -5.28
N ALA A 90 8.12 4.59 -6.20
CA ALA A 90 6.92 4.29 -6.97
C ALA A 90 7.01 2.95 -7.72
N LYS A 91 8.16 2.67 -8.33
CA LYS A 91 8.43 1.39 -9.01
C LYS A 91 8.45 0.22 -8.03
N ALA A 92 9.08 0.39 -6.87
CA ALA A 92 9.19 -0.66 -5.87
C ALA A 92 7.85 -0.98 -5.18
N MET A 93 6.98 0.01 -5.03
CA MET A 93 5.69 -0.10 -4.34
C MET A 93 4.63 -0.85 -5.14
N LYS A 94 4.78 -0.98 -6.46
CA LYS A 94 3.83 -1.71 -7.32
C LYS A 94 2.39 -1.24 -7.12
N LEU A 95 2.12 0.05 -7.40
CA LEU A 95 0.85 0.73 -7.10
C LEU A 95 -0.24 0.51 -8.14
N SER A 96 0.11 -0.03 -9.33
CA SER A 96 -0.82 -0.16 -10.45
C SER A 96 -1.81 -1.30 -10.23
N ALA A 97 -2.99 -1.20 -10.85
CA ALA A 97 -4.00 -2.23 -10.78
C ALA A 97 -3.46 -3.60 -11.23
N LYS A 98 -2.62 -3.63 -12.26
CA LYS A 98 -2.01 -4.86 -12.77
C LYS A 98 -1.09 -5.50 -11.73
N ASP A 99 -0.17 -4.73 -11.14
CA ASP A 99 0.74 -5.25 -10.11
C ASP A 99 -0.03 -5.77 -8.90
N LEU A 100 -1.06 -5.04 -8.47
CA LEU A 100 -1.86 -5.40 -7.30
C LEU A 100 -2.73 -6.65 -7.54
N LEU A 101 -3.18 -6.88 -8.77
CA LEU A 101 -3.86 -8.11 -9.15
C LEU A 101 -2.90 -9.30 -9.12
N GLU A 102 -1.68 -9.14 -9.65
CA GLU A 102 -0.63 -10.17 -9.61
C GLU A 102 -0.21 -10.52 -8.18
N LEU A 103 -0.25 -9.54 -7.27
CA LEU A 103 0.02 -9.72 -5.85
C LEU A 103 -1.18 -10.27 -5.06
N GLU A 104 -2.32 -10.49 -5.70
CA GLU A 104 -3.58 -10.92 -5.07
C GLU A 104 -4.09 -9.95 -3.98
N ILE A 105 -3.75 -8.66 -4.08
CA ILE A 105 -4.26 -7.61 -3.20
C ILE A 105 -5.65 -7.16 -3.61
N ILE A 106 -5.90 -7.11 -4.92
CA ILE A 106 -7.22 -6.84 -5.49
C ILE A 106 -7.75 -8.08 -6.22
N ASP A 107 -9.07 -8.16 -6.38
CA ASP A 107 -9.74 -9.32 -6.97
C ASP A 107 -10.06 -9.15 -8.47
N GLU A 108 -10.18 -7.91 -8.96
CA GLU A 108 -10.60 -7.63 -10.33
C GLU A 108 -10.16 -6.24 -10.78
N ILE A 109 -9.83 -6.11 -12.06
CA ILE A 109 -9.59 -4.84 -12.73
C ILE A 109 -10.77 -4.52 -13.63
N ILE A 110 -11.32 -3.32 -13.52
CA ILE A 110 -12.32 -2.79 -14.45
C ILE A 110 -11.58 -1.97 -15.51
N THR A 111 -11.68 -2.40 -16.76
CA THR A 111 -11.06 -1.70 -17.90
C THR A 111 -11.70 -0.32 -18.11
N GLU A 112 -10.85 0.63 -18.46
CA GLU A 112 -11.25 1.99 -18.76
C GLU A 112 -11.16 2.30 -20.26
N PRO A 113 -11.89 3.31 -20.75
CA PRO A 113 -11.70 3.83 -22.10
C PRO A 113 -10.26 4.33 -22.29
N VAL A 114 -9.77 4.30 -23.52
CA VAL A 114 -8.46 4.89 -23.85
C VAL A 114 -8.43 6.37 -23.44
N GLY A 115 -7.51 6.73 -22.58
CA GLY A 115 -7.38 8.07 -22.01
C GLY A 115 -8.12 8.30 -20.70
N GLY A 116 -8.72 7.24 -20.10
CA GLY A 116 -9.31 7.27 -18.75
C GLY A 116 -10.84 7.34 -18.71
N ALA A 117 -11.40 7.08 -17.52
CA ALA A 117 -12.82 6.95 -17.25
C ALA A 117 -13.69 8.14 -17.76
N HIS A 118 -13.14 9.35 -17.74
CA HIS A 118 -13.84 10.57 -18.18
C HIS A 118 -14.10 10.66 -19.69
N ARG A 119 -13.43 9.83 -20.50
CA ARG A 119 -13.54 9.86 -21.96
C ARG A 119 -14.83 9.22 -22.48
N ASP A 120 -15.32 8.19 -21.78
CA ASP A 120 -16.58 7.52 -22.13
C ASP A 120 -17.31 7.09 -20.84
N ARG A 121 -18.22 7.95 -20.40
CA ARG A 121 -18.97 7.76 -19.15
C ARG A 121 -19.90 6.56 -19.22
N ASP A 122 -20.53 6.32 -20.36
CA ASP A 122 -21.49 5.22 -20.50
C ASP A 122 -20.78 3.88 -20.49
N LEU A 123 -19.63 3.79 -21.16
CA LEU A 123 -18.81 2.59 -21.15
C LEU A 123 -18.33 2.25 -19.75
N ILE A 124 -17.74 3.22 -19.02
CA ILE A 124 -17.21 2.94 -17.68
C ILE A 124 -18.33 2.61 -16.68
N LEU A 125 -19.47 3.28 -16.73
CA LEU A 125 -20.61 2.97 -15.88
C LEU A 125 -21.17 1.56 -16.16
N ASN A 126 -21.21 1.15 -17.42
CA ASN A 126 -21.61 -0.21 -17.79
C ASN A 126 -20.60 -1.25 -17.30
N ASN A 127 -19.30 -0.99 -17.43
CA ASN A 127 -18.25 -1.87 -16.94
C ASN A 127 -18.33 -2.06 -15.42
N ILE A 128 -18.48 -0.96 -14.67
CA ILE A 128 -18.66 -0.98 -13.21
C ILE A 128 -19.94 -1.77 -12.85
N LYS A 129 -21.07 -1.48 -13.51
CA LYS A 129 -22.34 -2.19 -13.28
C LYS A 129 -22.22 -3.70 -13.51
N ASN A 130 -21.51 -4.11 -14.56
CA ASN A 130 -21.30 -5.52 -14.88
C ASN A 130 -20.41 -6.21 -13.84
N SER A 131 -19.33 -5.53 -13.40
CA SER A 131 -18.46 -6.03 -12.33
C SER A 131 -19.24 -6.19 -11.02
N ILE A 132 -20.05 -5.20 -10.62
CA ILE A 132 -20.90 -5.29 -9.42
C ILE A 132 -21.85 -6.48 -9.53
N LYS A 133 -22.56 -6.64 -10.64
CA LYS A 133 -23.49 -7.76 -10.85
C LYS A 133 -22.77 -9.12 -10.79
N LYS A 134 -21.62 -9.25 -11.45
CA LYS A 134 -20.80 -10.46 -11.44
C LYS A 134 -20.41 -10.83 -10.01
N ASN A 135 -19.88 -9.89 -9.25
CA ASN A 135 -19.42 -10.10 -7.90
C ASN A 135 -20.58 -10.39 -6.91
N LEU A 136 -21.71 -9.70 -7.04
CA LEU A 136 -22.88 -10.01 -6.22
C LEU A 136 -23.49 -11.40 -6.54
N ASN A 137 -23.51 -11.79 -7.82
CA ASN A 137 -23.97 -13.11 -8.21
C ASN A 137 -23.08 -14.23 -7.66
N TYR A 138 -21.76 -13.99 -7.55
CA TYR A 138 -20.84 -14.94 -6.92
C TYR A 138 -21.26 -15.28 -5.48
N PHE A 139 -21.69 -14.31 -4.70
CA PHE A 139 -22.10 -14.50 -3.30
C PHE A 139 -23.54 -14.99 -3.14
N LYS A 140 -24.33 -15.03 -4.21
CA LYS A 140 -25.78 -15.31 -4.11
C LYS A 140 -26.13 -16.67 -3.50
N SER A 141 -25.27 -17.68 -3.70
CA SER A 141 -25.46 -19.03 -3.17
C SER A 141 -24.80 -19.28 -1.81
N MET A 142 -24.05 -18.29 -1.29
CA MET A 142 -23.31 -18.43 -0.05
C MET A 142 -24.14 -18.05 1.16
N THR A 143 -23.92 -18.76 2.24
CA THR A 143 -24.44 -18.41 3.56
C THR A 143 -23.69 -17.22 4.16
N SER A 144 -24.27 -16.56 5.14
CA SER A 144 -23.66 -15.44 5.86
C SER A 144 -22.31 -15.80 6.50
N ASP A 145 -22.17 -17.02 7.01
CA ASP A 145 -20.93 -17.48 7.63
C ASP A 145 -19.85 -17.81 6.59
N GLU A 146 -20.23 -18.35 5.44
CA GLU A 146 -19.30 -18.56 4.32
C GLU A 146 -18.74 -17.24 3.81
N ILE A 147 -19.59 -16.21 3.62
CA ILE A 147 -19.17 -14.87 3.20
C ILE A 147 -18.20 -14.25 4.20
N TYR A 148 -18.49 -14.36 5.49
CA TYR A 148 -17.61 -13.90 6.56
C TYR A 148 -16.26 -14.60 6.53
N ASN A 149 -16.26 -15.95 6.45
CA ASN A 149 -15.06 -16.75 6.48
C ASN A 149 -14.21 -16.55 5.21
N GLU A 150 -14.81 -16.41 4.04
CA GLU A 150 -14.10 -16.10 2.80
C GLU A 150 -13.35 -14.77 2.92
N ARG A 151 -14.04 -13.70 3.38
CA ARG A 151 -13.40 -12.41 3.61
C ARG A 151 -12.26 -12.50 4.59
N LYS A 152 -12.46 -13.13 5.73
CA LYS A 152 -11.43 -13.33 6.76
C LYS A 152 -10.21 -14.06 6.19
N ASN A 153 -10.43 -15.17 5.49
CA ASN A 153 -9.36 -15.99 4.93
C ASN A 153 -8.60 -15.25 3.83
N LYS A 154 -9.28 -14.44 3.00
CA LYS A 154 -8.65 -13.60 2.00
C LYS A 154 -7.60 -12.70 2.61
N PHE A 155 -7.95 -11.89 3.61
CA PHE A 155 -7.00 -10.98 4.25
C PHE A 155 -5.89 -11.71 5.02
N LEU A 156 -6.21 -12.83 5.66
CA LEU A 156 -5.20 -13.65 6.34
C LEU A 156 -4.23 -14.35 5.40
N LYS A 157 -4.59 -14.52 4.11
CA LYS A 157 -3.73 -15.13 3.09
C LYS A 157 -2.70 -14.15 2.54
N ILE A 158 -3.01 -12.84 2.55
CA ILE A 158 -2.11 -11.82 2.02
C ILE A 158 -0.75 -11.90 2.73
N GLY A 159 0.32 -11.98 1.95
CA GLY A 159 1.69 -12.05 2.45
C GLY A 159 2.15 -13.42 2.94
N ARG A 160 1.28 -14.44 3.03
CA ARG A 160 1.67 -15.78 3.50
C ARG A 160 2.24 -16.69 2.40
N GLY A 161 1.75 -16.57 1.18
CA GLY A 161 2.09 -17.49 0.08
C GLY A 161 3.39 -17.19 -0.65
N LYS A 162 3.76 -15.92 -0.74
CA LYS A 162 4.96 -15.45 -1.47
C LYS A 162 6.02 -14.89 -0.56
N GLY A 163 5.93 -15.14 0.73
CA GLY A 163 6.82 -14.73 1.81
C GLY A 163 7.62 -13.44 1.54
N PHE A 164 7.74 -12.59 2.50
CA PHE A 164 8.76 -11.53 2.51
C PHE A 164 10.19 -12.06 2.26
N MET A 165 10.34 -13.37 2.07
CA MET A 165 11.62 -14.07 1.97
C MET A 165 12.07 -14.41 0.54
N SER A 166 11.26 -14.19 -0.49
CA SER A 166 11.68 -14.56 -1.85
C SER A 166 12.67 -13.58 -2.48
N ASP A 167 12.84 -12.37 -1.93
CA ASP A 167 13.72 -11.35 -2.48
C ASP A 167 14.57 -10.63 -1.42
N VAL A 168 15.19 -11.39 -0.52
CA VAL A 168 16.20 -10.85 0.40
C VAL A 168 17.36 -10.18 -0.36
N GLU A 169 17.65 -10.63 -1.59
CA GLU A 169 18.63 -10.00 -2.46
C GLU A 169 18.17 -8.64 -2.98
N GLN A 170 16.87 -8.45 -3.31
CA GLN A 170 16.36 -7.14 -3.71
C GLN A 170 16.26 -6.17 -2.52
N LEU A 171 15.92 -6.66 -1.33
CA LEU A 171 15.96 -5.86 -0.10
C LEU A 171 17.40 -5.47 0.27
N SER A 172 18.40 -6.29 -0.07
CA SER A 172 19.81 -5.93 0.12
C SER A 172 20.26 -4.78 -0.77
N SER A 173 19.63 -4.60 -1.93
CA SER A 173 19.86 -3.44 -2.80
C SER A 173 19.25 -2.13 -2.24
N LEU A 174 18.35 -2.23 -1.28
CA LEU A 174 17.79 -1.09 -0.54
C LEU A 174 18.72 -0.60 0.59
N LYS A 175 19.80 -1.32 0.89
CA LYS A 175 20.81 -0.82 1.82
C LYS A 175 21.40 0.47 1.24
N VAL A 176 21.24 1.54 2.00
CA VAL A 176 21.92 2.81 1.73
C VAL A 176 23.40 2.46 1.54
N LYS A 177 23.95 2.77 0.36
CA LYS A 177 25.37 2.61 0.09
C LYS A 177 26.05 3.68 0.95
N GLU A 178 26.41 3.31 2.18
CA GLU A 178 27.21 4.20 3.02
C GLU A 178 28.45 4.55 2.23
N ASN A 179 28.75 5.83 2.10
CA ASN A 179 29.95 6.27 1.42
C ASN A 179 31.14 5.60 2.07
N SER A 180 32.00 4.97 1.26
CA SER A 180 33.16 4.23 1.71
C SER A 180 34.08 5.07 2.64
N LEU A 181 34.05 6.39 2.49
CA LEU A 181 34.72 7.35 3.36
C LEU A 181 34.15 7.39 4.78
N THR A 182 32.81 7.36 4.95
CA THR A 182 32.18 7.35 6.28
C THR A 182 32.43 6.03 7.03
N GLN A 183 32.42 4.91 6.30
CA GLN A 183 32.81 3.62 6.89
C GLN A 183 34.29 3.58 7.29
N PHE A 184 35.18 4.12 6.44
CA PHE A 184 36.60 4.16 6.74
C PHE A 184 36.88 5.03 7.97
N ILE A 185 36.25 6.22 8.08
CA ILE A 185 36.39 7.12 9.24
C ILE A 185 35.80 6.47 10.49
N SER A 186 34.64 5.80 10.41
CA SER A 186 34.00 5.10 11.53
C SER A 186 34.87 3.94 12.04
N SER A 187 35.39 3.10 11.13
CA SER A 187 36.24 1.95 11.50
C SER A 187 37.59 2.33 12.09
N LYS A 188 38.13 3.49 11.72
CA LYS A 188 39.45 4.00 12.18
C LYS A 188 39.34 5.08 13.25
N LYS A 189 38.14 5.39 13.75
CA LYS A 189 37.91 6.47 14.72
C LYS A 189 38.82 6.38 15.96
N LYS A 190 39.04 5.17 16.51
CA LYS A 190 39.95 4.95 17.64
C LYS A 190 41.40 5.24 17.27
N LEU A 191 41.84 4.90 16.06
CA LEU A 191 43.21 5.12 15.59
C LEU A 191 43.50 6.61 15.35
N ILE A 192 42.52 7.33 14.77
CA ILE A 192 42.63 8.78 14.50
C ILE A 192 42.70 9.56 15.80
N ILE A 193 41.93 9.16 16.83
CA ILE A 193 41.99 9.79 18.16
C ILE A 193 43.34 9.53 18.81
N LEU A 194 43.91 8.32 18.72
CA LEU A 194 45.22 7.99 19.26
C LEU A 194 46.37 8.80 18.60
N PHE A 195 46.31 8.97 17.26
CA PHE A 195 47.28 9.78 16.55
C PHE A 195 47.16 11.30 16.86
N GLY A 196 45.94 11.80 17.05
CA GLY A 196 45.67 13.18 17.45
C GLY A 196 46.23 13.50 18.83
N ILE A 197 46.08 12.59 19.79
CA ILE A 197 46.62 12.73 21.16
C ILE A 197 48.17 12.65 21.17
N SER A 198 48.78 11.84 20.31
CA SER A 198 50.26 11.73 20.20
C SER A 198 50.89 13.02 19.63
N LEU A 199 50.17 13.72 18.73
CA LEU A 199 50.68 14.98 18.13
C LEU A 199 50.63 16.16 19.11
N THR A 200 49.67 16.14 20.07
CA THR A 200 49.54 17.23 21.08
C THR A 200 50.47 17.02 22.29
N ILE A 201 51.14 15.88 22.42
CA ILE A 201 52.14 15.64 23.48
C ILE A 201 53.59 15.94 22.99
N LEU A 202 53.78 16.11 21.68
CA LEU A 202 55.06 16.39 21.03
C LEU A 202 55.26 17.90 20.64
N THR A 203 54.26 18.70 20.91
CA THR A 203 54.32 20.19 20.82
C THR A 203 54.23 20.80 22.22
#